data_38923e1c64bca7873b2bb33facf0169b
#
_entry.id   38923e1c64bca7873b2bb33facf0169b
#
_cell.length_a   1.000
_cell.length_b   1.000
_cell.length_c   1.000
_cell.angle_alpha   90.00
_cell.angle_beta   90.00
_cell.angle_gamma   90.00
#
_symmetry.space_group_name_H-M   'P 1'
#
loop_
_entity.id
_entity.type
_entity.pdbx_description
1 polymer ?
#
loop_
_entity_poly.entity_id
_entity_poly.type
_entity_poly.pdbx_seq_one_letter_code
_entity_poly.pdbx_strand_id
1 'polypeptide(L)'
;MGIEVSIGLRFGAKTSMTTNTHPAFELLREQSIPSLKLHYQEYRHRVTGAQHIHLAADNKENVFLVALRTVPDDSTGVAHILEHTALCGSEKYPVRDPFFMMIRRSLNTFMNAFTSSDWTAYPFASQNKKDFNNLLSVYLDSVFFARLDPLD
;
A
#
# COMPACT_ATOMS: atom_id res chain seq x y z
N MET A 1 13.33 -1.98 -12.17
CA MET A 1 12.76 -1.59 -10.87
C MET A 1 11.44 -2.32 -10.73
N GLY A 2 11.39 -3.37 -9.92
CA GLY A 2 10.17 -4.17 -9.74
C GLY A 2 9.33 -3.56 -8.62
N ILE A 3 8.11 -3.11 -8.93
CA ILE A 3 7.12 -2.71 -7.93
C ILE A 3 6.34 -3.96 -7.58
N GLU A 4 6.46 -4.44 -6.37
CA GLU A 4 5.71 -5.59 -5.87
C GLU A 4 4.75 -5.19 -4.77
N VAL A 5 3.53 -5.67 -4.92
CA VAL A 5 2.51 -6.00 -3.94
C VAL A 5 1.78 -4.85 -3.25
N SER A 6 0.56 -4.63 -3.70
CA SER A 6 -0.50 -4.04 -2.88
C SER A 6 -1.38 -5.18 -2.33
N ILE A 7 -1.47 -5.33 -1.01
CA ILE A 7 -2.41 -6.25 -0.36
C ILE A 7 -3.62 -5.44 0.10
N GLY A 8 -4.77 -5.64 -0.54
CA GLY A 8 -6.03 -5.04 -0.13
C GLY A 8 -6.96 -6.08 0.52
N LEU A 9 -7.33 -5.89 1.77
CA LEU A 9 -8.41 -6.63 2.42
C LEU A 9 -9.72 -5.85 2.27
N ARG A 10 -10.77 -6.47 1.75
CA ARG A 10 -12.08 -5.82 1.55
C ARG A 10 -13.17 -6.47 2.38
N PHE A 11 -14.06 -5.63 2.92
CA PHE A 11 -15.24 -6.02 3.67
C PHE A 11 -16.23 -6.90 2.90
N GLY A 12 -16.79 -7.86 3.63
CA GLY A 12 -17.81 -8.77 3.16
C GLY A 12 -19.11 -8.07 2.76
N ALA A 13 -19.55 -8.40 1.56
CA ALA A 13 -20.95 -8.56 1.23
C ALA A 13 -21.03 -9.84 0.40
N LYS A 14 -21.98 -10.71 0.72
CA LYS A 14 -22.41 -11.79 -0.18
C LYS A 14 -22.89 -11.15 -1.47
N THR A 15 -22.01 -10.97 -2.43
CA THR A 15 -22.38 -10.44 -3.74
C THR A 15 -21.78 -11.33 -4.80
N SER A 16 -22.58 -11.74 -5.75
CA SER A 16 -22.18 -12.44 -6.97
C SER A 16 -20.91 -11.79 -7.53
N MET A 17 -19.89 -12.60 -7.76
CA MET A 17 -18.59 -12.17 -8.31
C MET A 17 -18.78 -11.68 -9.74
N THR A 18 -19.14 -10.44 -9.91
CA THR A 18 -18.84 -9.72 -11.13
C THR A 18 -17.41 -9.19 -10.93
N THR A 19 -16.45 -9.82 -11.58
CA THR A 19 -15.06 -9.39 -11.64
C THR A 19 -15.01 -8.05 -12.40
N ASN A 20 -15.31 -6.97 -11.70
CA ASN A 20 -15.15 -5.63 -12.25
C ASN A 20 -13.66 -5.25 -12.13
N THR A 21 -12.82 -5.99 -12.86
CA THR A 21 -11.38 -5.75 -12.90
C THR A 21 -11.12 -4.46 -13.66
N HIS A 22 -10.37 -3.54 -13.06
CA HIS A 22 -9.97 -2.31 -13.73
C HIS A 22 -9.20 -2.67 -15.03
N PRO A 23 -9.46 -2.02 -16.19
CA PRO A 23 -8.87 -2.39 -17.48
C PRO A 23 -7.33 -2.34 -17.51
N ALA A 24 -6.70 -1.57 -16.63
CA ALA A 24 -5.25 -1.52 -16.49
C ALA A 24 -4.64 -2.79 -15.85
N PHE A 25 -5.48 -3.65 -15.26
CA PHE A 25 -5.02 -4.86 -14.58
C PHE A 25 -5.53 -6.13 -15.27
N GLU A 26 -4.73 -7.17 -15.19
CA GLU A 26 -5.02 -8.51 -15.66
C GLU A 26 -5.07 -9.44 -14.45
N LEU A 27 -6.16 -10.20 -14.32
CA LEU A 27 -6.26 -11.26 -13.31
C LEU A 27 -5.42 -12.44 -13.77
N LEU A 28 -4.40 -12.80 -12.99
CA LEU A 28 -3.51 -13.91 -13.26
C LEU A 28 -3.97 -15.19 -12.57
N ARG A 29 -4.44 -15.06 -11.34
CA ARG A 29 -4.80 -16.21 -10.51
C ARG A 29 -5.91 -15.84 -9.53
N GLU A 30 -6.79 -16.80 -9.28
CA GLU A 30 -7.86 -16.70 -8.29
C GLU A 30 -8.00 -18.04 -7.56
N GLN A 31 -8.12 -18.00 -6.25
CA GLN A 31 -8.24 -19.22 -5.44
C GLN A 31 -8.96 -18.96 -4.13
N SER A 32 -9.92 -19.82 -3.80
CA SER A 32 -10.51 -19.88 -2.46
C SER A 32 -9.62 -20.69 -1.52
N ILE A 33 -9.36 -20.19 -0.32
CA ILE A 33 -8.58 -20.88 0.73
C ILE A 33 -9.49 -21.07 1.95
N PRO A 34 -10.29 -22.18 2.00
CA PRO A 34 -11.30 -22.39 3.03
C PRO A 34 -10.74 -22.44 4.45
N SER A 35 -9.54 -23.01 4.63
CA SER A 35 -8.87 -23.10 5.94
C SER A 35 -8.60 -21.74 6.57
N LEU A 36 -8.38 -20.70 5.74
CA LEU A 36 -8.16 -19.33 6.19
C LEU A 36 -9.40 -18.44 6.01
N LYS A 37 -10.50 -18.98 5.49
CA LYS A 37 -11.75 -18.25 5.18
C LYS A 37 -11.50 -17.03 4.32
N LEU A 38 -10.61 -17.13 3.35
CA LEU A 38 -10.28 -16.04 2.45
C LEU A 38 -10.34 -16.45 0.98
N HIS A 39 -10.49 -15.44 0.13
CA HIS A 39 -10.41 -15.55 -1.31
C HIS A 39 -9.21 -14.76 -1.80
N TYR A 40 -8.29 -15.43 -2.46
CA TYR A 40 -7.04 -14.89 -3.01
C TYR A 40 -7.24 -14.51 -4.46
N GLN A 41 -6.81 -13.32 -4.84
CA GLN A 41 -6.75 -12.87 -6.23
C GLN A 41 -5.42 -12.18 -6.50
N GLU A 42 -4.79 -12.54 -7.61
CA GLU A 42 -3.52 -11.99 -8.06
C GLU A 42 -3.70 -11.29 -9.41
N TYR A 43 -3.25 -10.06 -9.48
CA TYR A 43 -3.33 -9.22 -10.65
C TYR A 43 -1.96 -8.71 -11.08
N ARG A 44 -1.82 -8.39 -12.36
CA ARG A 44 -0.68 -7.69 -12.92
C ARG A 44 -1.13 -6.40 -13.59
N HIS A 45 -0.44 -5.31 -13.32
CA HIS A 45 -0.65 -4.07 -14.04
C HIS A 45 -0.05 -4.19 -15.46
N ARG A 46 -0.86 -3.97 -16.51
CA ARG A 46 -0.52 -4.28 -17.91
C ARG A 46 0.69 -3.50 -18.45
N VAL A 47 0.87 -2.27 -17.97
CA VAL A 47 1.93 -1.37 -18.47
C VAL A 47 3.23 -1.54 -17.69
N THR A 48 3.16 -1.54 -16.36
CA THR A 48 4.35 -1.54 -15.50
C THR A 48 4.78 -2.94 -15.06
N GLY A 49 3.92 -3.94 -15.20
CA GLY A 49 4.16 -5.28 -14.66
C GLY A 49 3.99 -5.40 -13.14
N ALA A 50 3.60 -4.32 -12.46
CA ALA A 50 3.40 -4.32 -11.02
C ALA A 50 2.37 -5.39 -10.60
N GLN A 51 2.71 -6.17 -9.59
CA GLN A 51 1.82 -7.18 -9.02
C GLN A 51 0.89 -6.56 -7.99
N HIS A 52 -0.35 -7.02 -7.97
CA HIS A 52 -1.34 -6.67 -6.96
C HIS A 52 -1.99 -7.94 -6.43
N ILE A 53 -1.91 -8.15 -5.12
CA ILE A 53 -2.57 -9.27 -4.45
C ILE A 53 -3.73 -8.73 -3.65
N HIS A 54 -4.91 -9.31 -3.86
CA HIS A 54 -6.10 -9.03 -3.08
C HIS A 54 -6.51 -10.24 -2.26
N LEU A 55 -6.63 -10.05 -0.95
CA LEU A 55 -7.08 -11.07 0.00
C LEU A 55 -8.44 -10.65 0.55
N ALA A 56 -9.52 -11.22 0.00
CA ALA A 56 -10.87 -10.95 0.49
C ALA A 56 -11.19 -11.89 1.65
N ALA A 57 -11.45 -11.32 2.82
CA ALA A 57 -11.83 -12.06 4.03
C ALA A 57 -13.02 -11.36 4.71
N ASP A 58 -13.79 -12.11 5.50
CA ASP A 58 -14.83 -11.55 6.36
C ASP A 58 -14.18 -11.00 7.65
N ASN A 59 -13.55 -9.83 7.51
CA ASN A 59 -12.88 -9.13 8.59
C ASN A 59 -13.23 -7.65 8.54
N LYS A 60 -13.31 -6.99 9.68
CA LYS A 60 -13.54 -5.55 9.78
C LYS A 60 -12.30 -4.72 9.47
N GLU A 61 -11.12 -5.31 9.56
CA GLU A 61 -9.85 -4.66 9.29
C GLU A 61 -9.61 -4.55 7.78
N ASN A 62 -9.38 -3.35 7.29
CA ASN A 62 -8.88 -3.13 5.95
C ASN A 62 -7.38 -2.83 6.05
N VAL A 63 -6.59 -3.60 5.35
CA VAL A 63 -5.13 -3.46 5.33
C VAL A 63 -4.69 -3.14 3.91
N PHE A 64 -3.75 -2.24 3.78
CA PHE A 64 -3.05 -1.94 2.55
C PHE A 64 -1.55 -1.97 2.80
N LEU A 65 -0.81 -2.44 1.82
CA LEU A 65 0.65 -2.39 1.81
C LEU A 65 1.12 -2.15 0.37
N VAL A 66 1.97 -1.16 0.19
CA VAL A 66 2.78 -1.02 -1.03
C VAL A 66 4.22 -1.34 -0.68
N ALA A 67 4.84 -2.24 -1.44
CA ALA A 67 6.23 -2.61 -1.29
C ALA A 67 7.00 -2.34 -2.58
N LEU A 68 8.22 -1.84 -2.42
CA LEU A 68 9.15 -1.52 -3.49
C LEU A 68 10.42 -2.35 -3.29
N ARG A 69 10.94 -2.91 -4.37
CA ARG A 69 12.25 -3.54 -4.33
C ARG A 69 13.32 -2.46 -4.31
N THR A 70 14.07 -2.37 -3.22
CA THR A 70 15.10 -1.36 -2.97
C THR A 70 16.42 -2.03 -2.59
N VAL A 71 17.02 -2.75 -3.54
CA VAL A 71 18.33 -3.39 -3.34
C VAL A 71 19.39 -2.29 -3.28
N PRO A 72 20.11 -2.15 -2.15
CA PRO A 72 21.18 -1.15 -2.04
C PRO A 72 22.43 -1.59 -2.81
N ASP A 73 23.14 -0.63 -3.41
CA ASP A 73 24.42 -0.86 -4.06
C ASP A 73 25.59 -0.72 -3.07
N ASP A 74 25.34 -0.10 -1.91
CA ASP A 74 26.34 0.18 -0.87
C ASP A 74 25.73 0.22 0.55
N SER A 75 26.53 0.56 1.55
CA SER A 75 26.13 0.63 2.96
C SER A 75 25.77 2.05 3.43
N THR A 76 25.43 2.96 2.53
CA THR A 76 25.10 4.37 2.89
C THR A 76 23.75 4.54 3.55
N GLY A 77 22.86 3.52 3.46
CA GLY A 77 21.53 3.57 4.06
C GLY A 77 20.52 4.43 3.29
N VAL A 78 20.79 4.76 2.02
CA VAL A 78 19.93 5.62 1.18
C VAL A 78 18.48 5.17 1.15
N ALA A 79 18.22 3.86 1.04
CA ALA A 79 16.84 3.33 0.99
C ALA A 79 16.07 3.65 2.28
N HIS A 80 16.73 3.57 3.45
CA HIS A 80 16.11 3.86 4.74
C HIS A 80 15.88 5.37 4.93
N ILE A 81 16.84 6.20 4.53
CA ILE A 81 16.69 7.65 4.56
C ILE A 81 15.55 8.08 3.64
N LEU A 82 15.50 7.52 2.42
CA LEU A 82 14.44 7.80 1.46
C LEU A 82 13.05 7.36 1.98
N GLU A 83 12.96 6.26 2.72
CA GLU A 83 11.71 5.84 3.36
C GLU A 83 11.16 6.94 4.27
N HIS A 84 11.99 7.52 5.12
CA HIS A 84 11.58 8.61 6.01
C HIS A 84 11.21 9.87 5.22
N THR A 85 12.05 10.31 4.29
CA THR A 85 11.83 11.56 3.54
C THR A 85 10.64 11.48 2.58
N ALA A 86 10.34 10.31 2.03
CA ALA A 86 9.15 10.11 1.18
C ALA A 86 7.84 10.42 1.91
N LEU A 87 7.81 10.27 3.23
CA LEU A 87 6.63 10.53 4.06
C LEU A 87 6.55 11.96 4.61
N CYS A 88 7.54 12.81 4.31
CA CYS A 88 7.61 14.20 4.81
C CYS A 88 6.73 15.19 4.02
N GLY A 89 6.21 14.80 2.85
CA GLY A 89 5.29 15.60 2.03
C GLY A 89 5.26 15.14 0.60
N SER A 90 4.16 15.42 -0.08
CA SER A 90 3.92 14.97 -1.44
C SER A 90 3.26 16.06 -2.29
N GLU A 91 3.10 15.80 -3.59
CA GLU A 91 2.53 16.79 -4.52
C GLU A 91 1.11 17.21 -4.11
N LYS A 92 0.25 16.26 -3.81
CA LYS A 92 -1.14 16.50 -3.41
C LYS A 92 -1.27 16.95 -1.96
N TYR A 93 -0.36 16.53 -1.11
CA TYR A 93 -0.33 16.85 0.33
C TYR A 93 0.96 17.59 0.68
N PRO A 94 1.12 18.88 0.24
CA PRO A 94 2.34 19.66 0.43
C PRO A 94 2.44 20.24 1.85
N VAL A 95 2.20 19.38 2.83
CA VAL A 95 2.30 19.72 4.26
C VAL A 95 3.50 19.00 4.85
N ARG A 96 4.10 19.58 5.87
CA ARG A 96 5.19 18.96 6.58
C ARG A 96 4.69 17.78 7.41
N ASP A 97 5.34 16.63 7.29
CA ASP A 97 5.10 15.43 8.07
C ASP A 97 3.63 14.92 8.07
N PRO A 98 2.98 14.75 6.91
CA PRO A 98 1.60 14.26 6.86
C PRO A 98 1.43 12.90 7.54
N PHE A 99 2.45 12.05 7.52
CA PHE A 99 2.47 10.76 8.16
C PHE A 99 2.28 10.87 9.68
N PHE A 100 3.08 11.71 10.38
CA PHE A 100 2.95 11.90 11.82
C PHE A 100 1.65 12.60 12.22
N MET A 101 1.11 13.44 11.34
CA MET A 101 -0.21 14.03 11.56
C MET A 101 -1.31 12.96 11.50
N MET A 102 -1.24 12.05 10.54
CA MET A 102 -2.23 10.98 10.35
C MET A 102 -2.19 9.94 11.47
N ILE A 103 -1.00 9.53 11.94
CA ILE A 103 -0.87 8.62 13.10
C ILE A 103 -1.66 9.12 14.31
N ARG A 104 -1.67 10.44 14.55
CA ARG A 104 -2.30 11.02 15.74
C ARG A 104 -3.76 11.39 15.54
N ARG A 105 -4.23 11.55 14.30
CA ARG A 105 -5.53 12.17 14.00
C ARG A 105 -6.47 11.31 13.17
N SER A 106 -5.98 10.26 12.52
CA SER A 106 -6.81 9.31 11.78
C SER A 106 -7.37 8.23 12.71
N LEU A 107 -8.28 7.43 12.17
CA LEU A 107 -8.85 6.26 12.84
C LEU A 107 -8.07 4.99 12.49
N ASN A 108 -6.78 5.15 12.18
CA ASN A 108 -5.91 4.03 11.86
C ASN A 108 -5.84 3.04 13.03
N THR A 109 -5.75 1.77 12.70
CA THR A 109 -5.44 0.69 13.66
C THR A 109 -3.97 0.31 13.56
N PHE A 110 -3.32 0.64 12.45
CA PHE A 110 -1.90 0.46 12.22
C PHE A 110 -1.41 1.43 11.14
N MET A 111 -0.25 2.03 11.36
CA MET A 111 0.48 2.81 10.35
C MET A 111 1.98 2.65 10.59
N ASN A 112 2.73 2.35 9.54
CA ASN A 112 4.18 2.25 9.64
C ASN A 112 4.84 2.40 8.26
N ALA A 113 6.17 2.39 8.25
CA ALA A 113 7.02 2.15 7.12
C ALA A 113 8.17 1.23 7.56
N PHE A 114 8.67 0.43 6.65
CA PHE A 114 9.73 -0.55 6.93
C PHE A 114 10.73 -0.55 5.78
N THR A 115 12.01 -0.53 6.12
CA THR A 115 13.10 -0.82 5.19
C THR A 115 13.85 -2.06 5.64
N SER A 116 14.01 -3.02 4.75
CA SER A 116 14.79 -4.22 4.93
C SER A 116 15.99 -4.22 3.99
N SER A 117 16.69 -5.36 3.89
CA SER A 117 17.91 -5.49 3.09
C SER A 117 17.71 -5.24 1.58
N ASP A 118 16.53 -5.53 1.05
CA ASP A 118 16.26 -5.51 -0.39
C ASP A 118 14.86 -5.00 -0.76
N TRP A 119 14.07 -4.54 0.22
CA TRP A 119 12.74 -3.97 0.01
C TRP A 119 12.41 -2.87 1.01
N THR A 120 11.51 -1.97 0.61
CA THR A 120 10.89 -0.94 1.46
C THR A 120 9.39 -1.05 1.33
N ALA A 121 8.65 -1.04 2.44
CA ALA A 121 7.21 -1.20 2.45
C ALA A 121 6.51 -0.17 3.33
N TYR A 122 5.33 0.24 2.89
CA TYR A 122 4.49 1.24 3.53
C TYR A 122 3.10 0.65 3.83
N PRO A 123 2.94 -0.03 4.98
CA PRO A 123 1.66 -0.58 5.41
C PRO A 123 0.83 0.40 6.22
N PHE A 124 -0.49 0.29 6.09
CA PHE A 124 -1.44 0.86 7.03
C PHE A 124 -2.71 0.00 7.12
N ALA A 125 -3.48 0.21 8.18
CA ALA A 125 -4.76 -0.45 8.40
C ALA A 125 -5.77 0.49 9.06
N SER A 126 -7.06 0.30 8.74
CA SER A 126 -8.17 1.00 9.39
C SER A 126 -9.45 0.19 9.28
N GLN A 127 -10.26 0.19 10.34
CA GLN A 127 -11.61 -0.38 10.33
C GLN A 127 -12.65 0.60 9.76
N ASN A 128 -12.29 1.87 9.62
CA ASN A 128 -13.18 2.89 9.06
C ASN A 128 -12.90 3.07 7.57
N LYS A 129 -13.89 2.79 6.73
CA LYS A 129 -13.73 2.84 5.26
C LYS A 129 -13.34 4.22 4.74
N LYS A 130 -13.88 5.30 5.32
CA LYS A 130 -13.53 6.67 4.90
C LYS A 130 -12.09 7.00 5.26
N ASP A 131 -11.70 6.65 6.47
CA ASP A 131 -10.33 6.81 6.95
C ASP A 131 -9.34 5.98 6.13
N PHE A 132 -9.67 4.71 5.86
CA PHE A 132 -8.87 3.85 4.97
C PHE A 132 -8.62 4.50 3.59
N ASN A 133 -9.66 5.06 2.96
CA ASN A 133 -9.51 5.73 1.67
C ASN A 133 -8.66 7.02 1.76
N ASN A 134 -8.74 7.75 2.87
CA ASN A 134 -7.90 8.93 3.12
C ASN A 134 -6.43 8.50 3.27
N LEU A 135 -6.15 7.49 4.09
CA LEU A 135 -4.82 6.91 4.27
C LEU A 135 -4.25 6.38 2.95
N LEU A 136 -5.06 5.67 2.17
CA LEU A 136 -4.66 5.17 0.85
C LEU A 136 -4.23 6.31 -0.08
N SER A 137 -4.99 7.39 -0.11
CA SER A 137 -4.65 8.57 -0.93
C SER A 137 -3.35 9.23 -0.48
N VAL A 138 -3.12 9.37 0.83
CA VAL A 138 -1.89 9.97 1.37
C VAL A 138 -0.68 9.07 1.09
N TYR A 139 -0.78 7.77 1.38
CA TYR A 139 0.33 6.83 1.20
C TYR A 139 0.75 6.69 -0.26
N LEU A 140 -0.22 6.53 -1.18
CA LEU A 140 0.10 6.43 -2.61
C LEU A 140 0.73 7.72 -3.14
N ASP A 141 0.23 8.87 -2.73
CA ASP A 141 0.81 10.14 -3.16
C ASP A 141 2.22 10.33 -2.58
N SER A 142 2.43 10.00 -1.31
CA SER A 142 3.74 10.08 -0.66
C SER A 142 4.77 9.12 -1.31
N VAL A 143 4.36 7.89 -1.63
CA VAL A 143 5.29 6.89 -2.18
C VAL A 143 5.65 7.17 -3.65
N PHE A 144 4.70 7.65 -4.46
CA PHE A 144 4.89 7.82 -5.90
C PHE A 144 5.15 9.25 -6.33
N PHE A 145 4.82 10.25 -5.50
CA PHE A 145 4.92 11.67 -5.79
C PHE A 145 5.49 12.45 -4.60
N ALA A 146 6.48 11.86 -3.91
CA ALA A 146 7.20 12.52 -2.82
C ALA A 146 7.85 13.82 -3.30
N ARG A 147 7.77 14.89 -2.51
CA ARG A 147 8.40 16.18 -2.84
C ARG A 147 9.92 16.15 -2.73
N LEU A 148 10.44 15.37 -1.79
CA LEU A 148 11.88 15.25 -1.50
C LEU A 148 12.52 16.64 -1.39
N ASP A 149 11.99 17.47 -0.49
CA ASP A 149 12.51 18.80 -0.25
C ASP A 149 13.95 18.71 0.32
N PRO A 150 14.92 19.49 -0.21
CA PRO A 150 16.29 19.46 0.30
C PRO A 150 16.46 19.85 1.76
N LEU A 151 15.42 20.40 2.37
CA LEU A 151 15.40 20.83 3.78
C LEU A 151 14.70 19.81 4.72
N ASP A 152 14.22 18.68 4.20
CA ASP A 152 13.57 17.61 4.98
C ASP A 152 14.57 16.58 5.47
#